data_b4d6f71bb5563549f7c752daa7919fd7
#
_entry.id   b4d6f71bb5563549f7c752daa7919fd7
#
_cell.length_a   1.000
_cell.length_b   1.000
_cell.length_c   1.000
_cell.angle_alpha   90.00
_cell.angle_beta   90.00
_cell.angle_gamma   90.00
#
_symmetry.space_group_name_H-M   'P 1'
#
loop_
_entity.id
_entity.type
_entity.pdbx_description
1 polymer ?
#
loop_
_entity_poly.entity_id
_entity_poly.type
_entity_poly.pdbx_seq_one_letter_code
_entity_poly.pdbx_strand_id
1 'polypeptide(L)'
;MNRRRFIWQKAQAQGGLPEGYTAVDYLQSSGTQYIDTGRKLTQDSDITIDFRMAVRIGEGAGIFGSRESASKNNFTLALDVNGRFFIDFSEYKNHRFTMVASSERTKIRMNKAGVWVNDILKKTWSDVADFETPTNGLIFDIGNNNWTGKKAVMRLYSYTDGDAQQLVPCLDANGVPCLYDLISKTAFYNQGSGSFTWG
;
A
#
# COMPACT_ATOMS: atom_id res chain seq x y z
N MET A 1 15.06 -1.20 16.88
CA MET A 1 14.47 -0.35 15.82
C MET A 1 15.05 1.06 15.92
N ASN A 2 15.63 1.58 14.86
CA ASN A 2 16.54 2.73 14.95
C ASN A 2 15.75 4.06 14.96
N ARG A 3 15.56 4.69 16.14
CA ARG A 3 14.88 6.00 16.31
C ARG A 3 15.41 7.08 15.34
N ARG A 4 16.70 7.01 14.96
CA ARG A 4 17.32 7.97 14.03
C ARG A 4 16.72 7.90 12.61
N ARG A 5 16.32 6.72 12.12
CA ARG A 5 15.72 6.55 10.79
C ARG A 5 14.30 7.16 10.74
N PHE A 6 13.56 7.08 11.84
CA PHE A 6 12.22 7.66 12.00
C PHE A 6 12.23 9.19 11.95
N ILE A 7 13.17 9.79 12.69
CA ILE A 7 13.32 11.25 12.73
C ILE A 7 13.72 11.78 11.35
N TRP A 8 14.55 11.05 10.61
CA TRP A 8 14.98 11.42 9.26
C TRP A 8 13.84 11.39 8.24
N GLN A 9 13.01 10.35 8.25
CA GLN A 9 11.85 10.25 7.35
C GLN A 9 10.82 11.36 7.62
N LYS A 10 10.54 11.66 8.88
CA LYS A 10 9.65 12.75 9.27
C LYS A 10 10.21 14.11 8.87
N ALA A 11 11.52 14.34 9.04
CA ALA A 11 12.17 15.57 8.63
C ALA A 11 12.17 15.74 7.09
N GLN A 12 12.37 14.67 6.33
CA GLN A 12 12.25 14.72 4.86
C GLN A 12 10.80 14.96 4.41
N ALA A 13 9.81 14.30 5.04
CA ALA A 13 8.41 14.54 4.76
C ALA A 13 8.03 16.00 5.06
N GLN A 14 8.41 16.51 6.23
CA GLN A 14 8.13 17.89 6.64
C GLN A 14 8.73 18.91 5.64
N GLY A 15 9.96 18.70 5.16
CA GLY A 15 10.62 19.59 4.20
C GLY A 15 10.04 19.56 2.79
N GLY A 16 9.20 18.55 2.47
CA GLY A 16 8.56 18.40 1.16
C GLY A 16 7.08 18.76 1.11
N LEU A 17 6.45 18.99 2.27
CA LEU A 17 5.04 19.33 2.36
C LEU A 17 4.79 20.84 2.09
N PRO A 18 3.60 21.20 1.57
CA PRO A 18 3.21 22.60 1.43
C PRO A 18 3.07 23.30 2.79
N GLU A 19 3.04 24.62 2.75
CA GLU A 19 2.73 25.42 3.94
C GLU A 19 1.35 25.05 4.50
N GLY A 20 1.26 24.98 5.83
CA GLY A 20 0.04 24.57 6.56
C GLY A 20 -0.15 23.07 6.69
N TYR A 21 0.56 22.25 5.91
CA TYR A 21 0.51 20.80 6.08
C TYR A 21 1.40 20.32 7.24
N THR A 22 0.96 19.28 7.92
CA THR A 22 1.69 18.70 9.06
C THR A 22 1.95 17.22 8.82
N ALA A 23 3.23 16.80 8.81
CA ALA A 23 3.59 15.39 8.71
C ALA A 23 3.14 14.61 9.94
N VAL A 24 2.58 13.41 9.73
CA VAL A 24 2.24 12.45 10.78
C VAL A 24 3.00 11.15 10.56
N ASP A 25 3.17 10.33 11.62
CA ASP A 25 3.94 9.10 11.47
C ASP A 25 3.18 8.04 10.65
N TYR A 26 1.84 8.04 10.73
CA TYR A 26 0.98 7.10 10.00
C TYR A 26 -0.43 7.64 9.79
N LEU A 27 -1.14 7.10 8.79
CA LEU A 27 -2.59 7.08 8.75
C LEU A 27 -3.09 5.69 9.14
N GLN A 28 -4.16 5.63 9.95
CA GLN A 28 -4.78 4.38 10.37
C GLN A 28 -6.22 4.29 9.85
N SER A 29 -6.50 3.21 9.12
CA SER A 29 -7.84 2.83 8.69
C SER A 29 -8.56 2.00 9.77
N SER A 30 -9.87 2.19 9.90
CA SER A 30 -10.78 1.34 10.69
C SER A 30 -11.47 0.25 9.85
N GLY A 31 -11.14 0.14 8.55
CA GLY A 31 -11.73 -0.85 7.64
C GLY A 31 -12.84 -0.31 6.75
N THR A 32 -13.01 1.01 6.69
CA THR A 32 -14.00 1.66 5.80
C THR A 32 -13.37 2.68 4.85
N GLN A 33 -12.16 3.15 5.17
CA GLN A 33 -11.40 4.11 4.39
C GLN A 33 -10.55 3.41 3.33
N TYR A 34 -10.32 4.10 2.22
CA TYR A 34 -9.32 3.76 1.22
C TYR A 34 -8.87 5.01 0.46
N ILE A 35 -7.71 4.92 -0.18
CA ILE A 35 -7.15 5.98 -1.02
C ILE A 35 -6.91 5.41 -2.42
N ASP A 36 -7.40 6.11 -3.44
CA ASP A 36 -7.07 5.87 -4.84
C ASP A 36 -5.75 6.58 -5.15
N THR A 37 -4.74 5.84 -5.61
CA THR A 37 -3.41 6.39 -5.93
C THR A 37 -3.39 7.22 -7.22
N GLY A 38 -4.48 7.21 -8.00
CA GLY A 38 -4.55 7.87 -9.30
C GLY A 38 -3.76 7.16 -10.41
N ARG A 39 -3.17 5.99 -10.12
CA ARG A 39 -2.28 5.28 -11.07
C ARG A 39 -2.71 3.85 -11.27
N LYS A 40 -2.84 3.42 -12.53
CA LYS A 40 -2.90 2.01 -12.88
C LYS A 40 -1.55 1.35 -12.65
N LEU A 41 -1.57 0.09 -12.31
CA LEU A 41 -0.38 -0.72 -12.05
C LEU A 41 -0.06 -1.59 -13.27
N THR A 42 1.22 -1.69 -13.57
CA THR A 42 1.74 -2.46 -14.70
C THR A 42 2.88 -3.37 -14.25
N GLN A 43 3.42 -4.17 -15.17
CA GLN A 43 4.63 -4.96 -14.90
C GLN A 43 5.85 -4.11 -14.51
N ASP A 44 5.86 -2.81 -14.86
CA ASP A 44 6.97 -1.90 -14.58
C ASP A 44 6.79 -1.11 -13.26
N SER A 45 5.65 -1.26 -12.59
CA SER A 45 5.44 -0.67 -11.27
C SER A 45 6.39 -1.27 -10.22
N ASP A 46 6.99 -0.42 -9.38
CA ASP A 46 7.90 -0.81 -8.30
C ASP A 46 7.38 -0.32 -6.95
N ILE A 47 6.46 -1.08 -6.40
CA ILE A 47 5.71 -0.68 -5.22
C ILE A 47 6.47 -1.04 -3.95
N THR A 48 6.65 -0.05 -3.08
CA THR A 48 7.04 -0.29 -1.69
C THR A 48 5.97 0.28 -0.76
N ILE A 49 5.45 -0.57 0.11
CA ILE A 49 4.48 -0.19 1.13
C ILE A 49 5.02 -0.57 2.51
N ASP A 50 4.99 0.37 3.45
CA ASP A 50 5.41 0.19 4.84
C ASP A 50 4.19 0.38 5.75
N PHE A 51 3.80 -0.69 6.43
CA PHE A 51 2.54 -0.74 7.16
C PHE A 51 2.62 -1.62 8.41
N ARG A 52 1.60 -1.52 9.26
CA ARG A 52 1.36 -2.42 10.39
C ARG A 52 -0.11 -2.81 10.43
N MET A 53 -0.39 -4.10 10.31
CA MET A 53 -1.76 -4.61 10.44
C MET A 53 -2.24 -4.53 11.89
N ALA A 54 -3.50 -4.11 12.08
CA ALA A 54 -4.24 -4.48 13.26
C ALA A 54 -4.83 -5.87 12.96
N VAL A 55 -4.13 -6.95 13.37
CA VAL A 55 -4.41 -8.31 12.91
C VAL A 55 -5.86 -8.70 13.23
N ARG A 56 -6.62 -9.03 12.20
CA ARG A 56 -7.86 -9.78 12.30
C ARG A 56 -7.64 -11.13 11.63
N ILE A 57 -7.54 -12.17 12.42
CA ILE A 57 -7.56 -13.56 11.94
C ILE A 57 -9.00 -13.86 11.54
N GLY A 58 -9.22 -14.46 10.37
CA GLY A 58 -10.53 -14.97 9.93
C GLY A 58 -11.28 -14.11 8.92
N GLU A 59 -10.77 -12.95 8.52
CA GLU A 59 -11.37 -12.12 7.47
C GLU A 59 -10.31 -11.70 6.45
N GLY A 60 -10.57 -11.97 5.16
CA GLY A 60 -9.71 -11.49 4.06
C GLY A 60 -9.80 -9.98 3.93
N ALA A 61 -8.66 -9.29 3.77
CA ALA A 61 -8.62 -7.84 3.65
C ALA A 61 -7.65 -7.37 2.56
N GLY A 62 -8.09 -6.44 1.71
CA GLY A 62 -7.25 -5.75 0.75
C GLY A 62 -6.35 -4.73 1.44
N ILE A 63 -5.03 -4.89 1.27
CA ILE A 63 -4.03 -3.96 1.81
C ILE A 63 -3.66 -2.94 0.75
N PHE A 64 -3.38 -3.43 -0.46
CA PHE A 64 -3.02 -2.59 -1.61
C PHE A 64 -3.24 -3.35 -2.92
N GLY A 65 -3.65 -2.62 -3.95
CA GLY A 65 -3.55 -3.08 -5.33
C GLY A 65 -4.78 -2.85 -6.18
N SER A 66 -4.74 -3.50 -7.34
CA SER A 66 -5.84 -3.60 -8.32
C SER A 66 -5.69 -4.89 -9.11
N ARG A 67 -6.81 -5.42 -9.61
CA ARG A 67 -6.83 -6.62 -10.45
C ARG A 67 -8.09 -6.73 -11.29
N GLU A 68 -7.99 -7.34 -12.46
CA GLU A 68 -9.16 -7.78 -13.22
C GLU A 68 -9.77 -9.03 -12.59
N SER A 69 -8.92 -10.01 -12.29
CA SER A 69 -9.28 -11.24 -11.56
C SER A 69 -8.07 -11.78 -10.81
N ALA A 70 -8.23 -12.86 -10.05
CA ALA A 70 -7.10 -13.51 -9.42
C ALA A 70 -6.04 -14.01 -10.43
N SER A 71 -6.45 -14.35 -11.65
CA SER A 71 -5.59 -14.93 -12.67
C SER A 71 -5.22 -13.99 -13.82
N LYS A 72 -5.58 -12.70 -13.74
CA LYS A 72 -5.36 -11.78 -14.84
C LYS A 72 -5.21 -10.34 -14.39
N ASN A 73 -4.22 -9.64 -14.96
CA ASN A 73 -3.95 -8.22 -14.73
C ASN A 73 -3.96 -7.87 -13.24
N ASN A 74 -3.14 -8.60 -12.48
CA ASN A 74 -3.20 -8.65 -11.03
C ASN A 74 -1.94 -8.03 -10.41
N PHE A 75 -2.14 -7.04 -9.56
CA PHE A 75 -1.11 -6.47 -8.71
C PHE A 75 -1.72 -6.30 -7.32
N THR A 76 -1.58 -7.30 -6.46
CA THR A 76 -2.33 -7.37 -5.20
C THR A 76 -1.45 -7.74 -4.03
N LEU A 77 -1.62 -7.01 -2.92
CA LEU A 77 -1.19 -7.38 -1.59
C LEU A 77 -2.42 -7.43 -0.69
N ALA A 78 -2.70 -8.60 -0.10
CA ALA A 78 -3.85 -8.76 0.77
C ALA A 78 -3.58 -9.73 1.92
N LEU A 79 -4.46 -9.73 2.91
CA LEU A 79 -4.56 -10.71 3.97
C LEU A 79 -5.62 -11.75 3.61
N ASP A 80 -5.31 -13.04 3.71
CA ASP A 80 -6.27 -14.12 3.53
C ASP A 80 -7.02 -14.45 4.85
N VAL A 81 -8.04 -15.29 4.75
CA VAL A 81 -8.85 -15.73 5.90
C VAL A 81 -8.06 -16.57 6.91
N ASN A 82 -6.90 -17.07 6.53
CA ASN A 82 -6.01 -17.87 7.40
C ASN A 82 -4.93 -17.02 8.08
N GLY A 83 -5.01 -15.67 7.96
CA GLY A 83 -4.04 -14.77 8.56
C GLY A 83 -2.69 -14.77 7.83
N ARG A 84 -2.66 -14.99 6.51
CA ARG A 84 -1.46 -14.92 5.69
C ARG A 84 -1.53 -13.73 4.75
N PHE A 85 -0.42 -13.01 4.60
CA PHE A 85 -0.25 -12.13 3.45
C PHE A 85 -0.13 -12.98 2.19
N PHE A 86 -0.84 -12.58 1.15
CA PHE A 86 -0.56 -13.04 -0.19
C PHE A 86 -0.29 -11.85 -1.12
N ILE A 87 0.65 -12.06 -2.02
CA ILE A 87 1.06 -11.12 -3.03
C ILE A 87 0.92 -11.82 -4.37
N ASP A 88 0.11 -11.24 -5.24
CA ASP A 88 -0.08 -11.71 -6.61
C ASP A 88 0.41 -10.64 -7.58
N PHE A 89 1.22 -11.04 -8.55
CA PHE A 89 1.79 -10.18 -9.58
C PHE A 89 1.48 -10.75 -10.97
N SER A 90 0.90 -9.95 -11.88
CA SER A 90 0.42 -10.39 -13.21
C SER A 90 -0.68 -11.46 -13.14
N GLU A 91 -0.35 -12.68 -12.74
CA GLU A 91 -1.28 -13.80 -12.52
C GLU A 91 -0.88 -14.62 -11.29
N TYR A 92 -1.86 -15.16 -10.55
CA TYR A 92 -1.57 -15.85 -9.29
C TYR A 92 -0.88 -17.22 -9.45
N LYS A 93 -1.08 -17.92 -10.59
CA LYS A 93 -0.56 -19.29 -10.77
C LYS A 93 0.95 -19.36 -10.69
N ASN A 94 1.63 -18.42 -11.36
CA ASN A 94 3.09 -18.41 -11.47
C ASN A 94 3.74 -17.38 -10.56
N HIS A 95 3.01 -16.31 -10.22
CA HIS A 95 3.54 -15.14 -9.54
C HIS A 95 2.82 -14.86 -8.22
N ARG A 96 2.67 -15.90 -7.39
CA ARG A 96 2.16 -15.76 -6.02
C ARG A 96 3.25 -16.00 -4.99
N PHE A 97 3.29 -15.14 -3.98
CA PHE A 97 4.03 -15.32 -2.75
C PHE A 97 3.09 -15.25 -1.54
N THR A 98 3.27 -16.11 -0.55
CA THR A 98 2.49 -16.09 0.69
C THR A 98 3.41 -16.19 1.90
N MET A 99 3.04 -15.51 2.99
CA MET A 99 3.72 -15.60 4.27
C MET A 99 2.74 -15.39 5.42
N VAL A 100 3.06 -15.91 6.60
CA VAL A 100 2.26 -15.61 7.81
C VAL A 100 2.29 -14.11 8.07
N ALA A 101 1.10 -13.52 8.29
CA ALA A 101 0.99 -12.11 8.59
C ALA A 101 1.57 -11.80 9.96
N SER A 102 2.26 -10.66 10.06
CA SER A 102 2.84 -10.16 11.30
C SER A 102 2.01 -8.99 11.84
N SER A 103 1.87 -8.89 13.16
CA SER A 103 1.38 -7.69 13.84
C SER A 103 2.44 -6.60 13.95
N GLU A 104 3.69 -6.90 13.59
CA GLU A 104 4.77 -5.93 13.56
C GLU A 104 4.75 -5.10 12.29
N ARG A 105 5.41 -3.93 12.35
CA ARG A 105 5.61 -3.09 11.17
C ARG A 105 6.37 -3.87 10.11
N THR A 106 5.80 -3.94 8.92
CA THR A 106 6.29 -4.74 7.79
C THR A 106 6.44 -3.84 6.57
N LYS A 107 7.59 -3.89 5.92
CA LYS A 107 7.83 -3.26 4.64
C LYS A 107 7.82 -4.32 3.55
N ILE A 108 6.96 -4.17 2.56
CA ILE A 108 6.90 -5.04 1.38
C ILE A 108 7.25 -4.21 0.16
N ARG A 109 8.22 -4.68 -0.63
CA ARG A 109 8.48 -4.21 -1.98
C ARG A 109 8.14 -5.31 -2.97
N MET A 110 7.48 -4.95 -4.06
CA MET A 110 7.10 -5.86 -5.14
C MET A 110 7.20 -5.16 -6.51
N ASN A 111 7.84 -5.82 -7.45
CA ASN A 111 7.99 -5.42 -8.84
C ASN A 111 8.21 -6.65 -9.72
N LYS A 112 8.51 -6.47 -11.03
CA LYS A 112 8.73 -7.57 -11.98
C LYS A 112 9.91 -8.49 -11.64
N ALA A 113 10.82 -8.11 -10.78
CA ALA A 113 11.93 -8.96 -10.35
C ALA A 113 11.57 -9.86 -9.16
N GLY A 114 10.55 -9.51 -8.37
CA GLY A 114 10.14 -10.33 -7.23
C GLY A 114 9.50 -9.57 -6.08
N VAL A 115 9.60 -10.19 -4.90
CA VAL A 115 9.07 -9.67 -3.63
C VAL A 115 10.16 -9.63 -2.57
N TRP A 116 10.25 -8.49 -1.89
CA TRP A 116 11.10 -8.29 -0.70
C TRP A 116 10.23 -8.01 0.52
N VAL A 117 10.63 -8.58 1.63
CA VAL A 117 10.02 -8.31 2.95
C VAL A 117 11.12 -7.80 3.87
N ASN A 118 10.95 -6.59 4.41
CA ASN A 118 11.94 -5.90 5.25
C ASN A 118 13.34 -5.89 4.60
N ASP A 119 13.37 -5.54 3.31
CA ASP A 119 14.56 -5.47 2.46
C ASP A 119 15.22 -6.82 2.13
N ILE A 120 14.64 -7.94 2.53
CA ILE A 120 15.13 -9.29 2.23
C ILE A 120 14.32 -9.86 1.07
N LEU A 121 15.00 -10.24 -0.03
CA LEU A 121 14.38 -10.92 -1.16
C LEU A 121 13.77 -12.27 -0.69
N LYS A 122 12.49 -12.47 -0.97
CA LYS A 122 11.72 -13.67 -0.59
C LYS A 122 11.32 -14.52 -1.77
N LYS A 123 11.06 -13.90 -2.91
CA LYS A 123 10.61 -14.58 -4.12
C LYS A 123 11.08 -13.80 -5.34
N THR A 124 11.58 -14.50 -6.35
CA THR A 124 11.77 -13.99 -7.71
C THR A 124 10.63 -14.47 -8.61
N TRP A 125 10.33 -13.67 -9.61
CA TRP A 125 9.42 -14.08 -10.68
C TRP A 125 10.21 -14.47 -11.92
N SER A 126 9.63 -15.31 -12.77
CA SER A 126 10.08 -15.58 -14.14
C SER A 126 8.92 -15.32 -15.10
N ASP A 127 9.25 -14.95 -16.33
CA ASP A 127 8.28 -14.88 -17.44
C ASP A 127 7.05 -13.99 -17.14
N VAL A 128 7.29 -12.84 -16.51
CA VAL A 128 6.23 -11.85 -16.27
C VAL A 128 5.81 -11.22 -17.58
N ALA A 129 4.59 -11.54 -18.03
CA ALA A 129 3.98 -10.90 -19.19
C ALA A 129 3.61 -9.44 -18.90
N ASP A 130 3.54 -8.65 -19.96
CA ASP A 130 3.03 -7.28 -19.86
C ASP A 130 1.56 -7.29 -19.45
N PHE A 131 1.21 -6.38 -18.51
CA PHE A 131 -0.15 -6.19 -18.06
C PHE A 131 -0.40 -4.76 -17.62
N GLU A 132 -1.65 -4.37 -17.59
CA GLU A 132 -2.14 -3.16 -16.94
C GLU A 132 -3.39 -3.52 -16.13
N THR A 133 -3.47 -3.05 -14.89
CA THR A 133 -4.66 -3.26 -14.05
C THR A 133 -5.86 -2.47 -14.58
N PRO A 134 -7.10 -2.97 -14.42
CA PRO A 134 -8.30 -2.33 -14.98
C PRO A 134 -8.63 -0.99 -14.29
N THR A 135 -8.28 -0.88 -13.01
CA THR A 135 -8.48 0.32 -12.18
C THR A 135 -7.15 0.76 -11.58
N ASN A 136 -7.13 1.95 -10.98
CA ASN A 136 -5.99 2.41 -10.20
C ASN A 136 -5.71 1.49 -9.01
N GLY A 137 -4.47 1.48 -8.54
CA GLY A 137 -4.10 0.86 -7.27
C GLY A 137 -4.77 1.58 -6.12
N LEU A 138 -5.42 0.83 -5.22
CA LEU A 138 -6.01 1.35 -4.00
C LEU A 138 -5.13 1.00 -2.80
N ILE A 139 -4.94 1.93 -1.88
CA ILE A 139 -4.33 1.69 -0.56
C ILE A 139 -5.46 1.49 0.45
N PHE A 140 -5.32 0.52 1.34
CA PHE A 140 -6.31 -0.01 2.30
C PHE A 140 -7.43 -0.86 1.66
N ASP A 141 -7.38 -1.08 0.34
CA ASP A 141 -8.35 -1.88 -0.42
C ASP A 141 -7.70 -2.48 -1.66
N ILE A 142 -8.50 -3.18 -2.48
CA ILE A 142 -8.11 -3.65 -3.80
C ILE A 142 -9.13 -3.15 -4.82
N GLY A 143 -8.65 -2.44 -5.86
CA GLY A 143 -9.45 -2.01 -6.99
C GLY A 143 -9.89 -3.21 -7.83
N ASN A 144 -11.16 -3.60 -7.71
CA ASN A 144 -11.74 -4.69 -8.48
C ASN A 144 -13.26 -4.75 -8.31
N ASN A 145 -13.98 -4.98 -9.39
CA ASN A 145 -15.42 -5.21 -9.37
C ASN A 145 -15.84 -6.53 -8.69
N ASN A 146 -14.90 -7.48 -8.52
CA ASN A 146 -15.13 -8.81 -7.95
C ASN A 146 -14.39 -9.04 -6.62
N TRP A 147 -13.77 -8.02 -6.03
CA TRP A 147 -13.16 -8.15 -4.72
C TRP A 147 -14.24 -8.13 -3.64
N THR A 148 -14.38 -9.24 -2.93
CA THR A 148 -15.36 -9.42 -1.86
C THR A 148 -14.73 -9.33 -0.46
N GLY A 149 -13.42 -9.16 -0.39
CA GLY A 149 -12.70 -8.98 0.87
C GLY A 149 -12.98 -7.59 1.47
N LYS A 150 -12.69 -7.47 2.74
CA LYS A 150 -12.82 -6.20 3.48
C LYS A 150 -11.66 -5.27 3.18
N LYS A 151 -11.83 -4.00 3.49
CA LYS A 151 -10.73 -3.03 3.53
C LYS A 151 -9.83 -3.31 4.72
N ALA A 152 -8.53 -3.06 4.57
CA ALA A 152 -7.58 -3.34 5.63
C ALA A 152 -7.76 -2.41 6.84
N VAL A 153 -7.71 -2.97 8.04
CA VAL A 153 -7.52 -2.23 9.28
C VAL A 153 -6.03 -2.23 9.58
N MET A 154 -5.36 -1.14 9.25
CA MET A 154 -3.90 -1.04 9.36
C MET A 154 -3.43 0.39 9.54
N ARG A 155 -2.18 0.55 9.95
CA ARG A 155 -1.42 1.81 9.89
C ARG A 155 -0.54 1.79 8.66
N LEU A 156 -0.62 2.83 7.87
CA LEU A 156 0.28 3.09 6.74
C LEU A 156 1.31 4.13 7.15
N TYR A 157 2.59 3.82 6.98
CA TYR A 157 3.72 4.70 7.29
C TYR A 157 4.31 5.36 6.04
N SER A 158 4.31 4.66 4.90
CA SER A 158 4.73 5.21 3.60
C SER A 158 4.30 4.31 2.45
N TYR A 159 4.26 4.91 1.26
CA TYR A 159 4.05 4.22 -0.01
C TYR A 159 4.91 4.87 -1.09
N THR A 160 5.52 4.05 -1.96
CA THR A 160 6.19 4.53 -3.17
C THR A 160 5.87 3.65 -4.38
N ASP A 161 5.88 4.22 -5.57
CA ASP A 161 5.93 3.54 -6.86
C ASP A 161 7.18 4.01 -7.61
N GLY A 162 8.31 3.37 -7.32
CA GLY A 162 9.61 3.77 -7.84
C GLY A 162 9.88 5.26 -7.68
N ASP A 163 10.24 5.92 -8.78
CA ASP A 163 10.43 7.37 -8.86
C ASP A 163 9.16 8.11 -9.34
N ALA A 164 8.06 7.38 -9.58
CA ALA A 164 6.83 7.93 -10.14
C ALA A 164 5.88 8.49 -9.09
N GLN A 165 5.92 7.98 -7.85
CA GLN A 165 5.05 8.43 -6.76
C GLN A 165 5.71 8.18 -5.40
N GLN A 166 5.59 9.17 -4.49
CA GLN A 166 6.07 9.07 -3.12
C GLN A 166 5.04 9.67 -2.16
N LEU A 167 4.19 8.83 -1.60
CA LEU A 167 3.10 9.23 -0.71
C LEU A 167 3.55 9.20 0.75
N VAL A 168 3.33 10.30 1.44
CA VAL A 168 3.63 10.45 2.88
C VAL A 168 2.37 10.81 3.65
N PRO A 169 2.15 10.23 4.85
CA PRO A 169 1.04 10.56 5.73
C PRO A 169 1.15 12.00 6.25
N CYS A 170 0.08 12.77 6.15
CA CYS A 170 0.02 14.13 6.66
C CYS A 170 -1.42 14.57 6.98
N LEU A 171 -1.52 15.72 7.61
CA LEU A 171 -2.73 16.52 7.69
C LEU A 171 -2.58 17.70 6.72
N ASP A 172 -3.64 18.01 5.98
CA ASP A 172 -3.68 19.22 5.16
C ASP A 172 -3.81 20.49 6.03
N ALA A 173 -3.86 21.65 5.39
CA ALA A 173 -3.99 22.93 6.08
C ALA A 173 -5.28 23.08 6.92
N ASN A 174 -6.29 22.26 6.67
CA ASN A 174 -7.54 22.20 7.43
C ASN A 174 -7.54 21.09 8.50
N GLY A 175 -6.43 20.38 8.67
CA GLY A 175 -6.31 19.26 9.58
C GLY A 175 -6.95 17.96 9.07
N VAL A 176 -7.24 17.85 7.76
CA VAL A 176 -7.81 16.64 7.16
C VAL A 176 -6.71 15.63 6.87
N PRO A 177 -6.82 14.37 7.35
CA PRO A 177 -5.84 13.33 7.07
C PRO A 177 -5.79 12.96 5.59
N CYS A 178 -4.60 12.97 5.02
CA CYS A 178 -4.35 12.64 3.61
C CYS A 178 -2.97 12.02 3.39
N LEU A 179 -2.75 11.47 2.21
CA LEU A 179 -1.43 11.15 1.70
C LEU A 179 -1.00 12.25 0.74
N TYR A 180 0.16 12.82 0.94
CA TYR A 180 0.71 13.84 0.04
C TYR A 180 1.83 13.23 -0.81
N ASP A 181 1.72 13.41 -2.13
CA ASP A 181 2.75 12.96 -3.06
C ASP A 181 3.87 14.01 -3.16
N LEU A 182 5.06 13.63 -2.71
CA LEU A 182 6.23 14.50 -2.75
C LEU A 182 6.75 14.74 -4.18
N ILE A 183 6.30 13.95 -5.18
CA ILE A 183 6.71 14.07 -6.58
C ILE A 183 5.72 14.97 -7.35
N SER A 184 4.45 14.56 -7.42
CA SER A 184 3.42 15.30 -8.16
C SER A 184 2.89 16.54 -7.42
N LYS A 185 3.23 16.70 -6.13
CA LYS A 185 2.73 17.77 -5.25
C LYS A 185 1.21 17.78 -5.10
N THR A 186 0.60 16.59 -5.07
CA THR A 186 -0.85 16.40 -4.99
C THR A 186 -1.21 15.68 -3.70
N ALA A 187 -2.31 16.07 -3.06
CA ALA A 187 -2.88 15.39 -1.90
C ALA A 187 -3.94 14.36 -2.33
N PHE A 188 -3.89 13.19 -1.74
CA PHE A 188 -4.84 12.08 -1.95
C PHE A 188 -5.63 11.85 -0.67
N TYR A 189 -6.95 11.95 -0.78
CA TYR A 189 -7.88 11.89 0.34
C TYR A 189 -8.63 10.58 0.39
N ASN A 190 -9.28 10.32 1.53
CA ASN A 190 -10.17 9.20 1.72
C ASN A 190 -11.31 9.21 0.69
N GLN A 191 -11.50 8.08 -0.01
CA GLN A 191 -12.60 7.85 -0.95
C GLN A 191 -13.68 6.94 -0.34
N GLY A 192 -13.45 6.43 0.87
CA GLY A 192 -14.39 5.60 1.62
C GLY A 192 -15.24 6.41 2.61
N SER A 193 -15.80 5.72 3.61
CA SER A 193 -16.58 6.36 4.66
C SER A 193 -15.77 6.55 5.94
N GLY A 194 -16.20 7.49 6.79
CA GLY A 194 -15.50 7.86 8.02
C GLY A 194 -14.21 8.64 7.76
N SER A 195 -13.34 8.70 8.75
CA SER A 195 -12.05 9.42 8.68
C SER A 195 -10.90 8.52 9.12
N PHE A 196 -9.72 8.73 8.55
CA PHE A 196 -8.51 8.16 9.11
C PHE A 196 -8.21 8.72 10.49
N THR A 197 -7.63 7.91 11.37
CA THR A 197 -6.90 8.40 12.53
C THR A 197 -5.41 8.44 12.21
N TRP A 198 -4.63 9.12 13.03
CA TRP A 198 -3.20 9.34 12.81
C TRP A 198 -2.40 9.39 14.10
N GLY A 199 -1.06 9.40 14.03
CA GLY A 199 -0.14 9.59 15.16
C GLY A 199 1.28 9.81 14.70
#